data_0af754a8c0bce96afd2848471a333fa0
#
_entry.id   0af754a8c0bce96afd2848471a333fa0
#
_cell.length_a   1.000
_cell.length_b   1.000
_cell.length_c   1.000
_cell.angle_alpha   90.00
_cell.angle_beta   90.00
_cell.angle_gamma   90.00
#
_symmetry.space_group_name_H-M   'P 1'
#
loop_
_entity.id
_entity.type
_entity.pdbx_description
1 polymer ?
#
loop_
_entity_poly.entity_id
_entity_poly.type
_entity_poly.pdbx_seq_one_letter_code
_entity_poly.pdbx_strand_id
1 'polypeptide(L)'
;LGCSVPNWFCIPVEGFDAALAEAQLGKNLETIPTGVFSLPVPSKILELIPAALAQYELSEDFVAVRSSGLDEDGLEHSFAGQFESYLYRRGPEAIAEAIGRCWASAFSERNVAYRNAIGKTDSVPRMGVIIQRMIASESAGVAFSRNPLAPGDRKALIVESVWGQGEGIVSGKLDSDHFVVDRSTGEYEANLATKKTAIVQNPEGGIHEVTLDDVQARDASITSDQVREIADLVLRLESELGLPQDLEWAIADGRLFALQTRPITTLPPDAVFEEDVAGSQAVIWDNSNIVESYSGVTTPLTFSHVNHAYREVYFQTCGLLGVPQSVIEAHEGMFSNMLGLIRGRIYYNLLNWYRLLSLFPLFGKSGSFMETMMGVKQSLEEDLQPIFDAVVDEAPQYGRFKSVGLMIRLAVHMLGGARANERFLARVDRVCRPVEEADLTKLNLPDQIALYERLLDEVLKHWKAPIVNDTRCMIAFGMLKSLTEKWIAGDGDQDAASLQNDLLCGSGDLKSTEPMRLLLEIASEIDGDDEIRGLLLDQTSEEFWEALQDGFAPHLKARFESYISEYGYRCVDELKLETLDYHDRPHMVVASVQGYVRHGVPPAEEIEERKREIRGGAEGVVR
;
A
#
# COMPACT_ATOMS: atom_id res chain seq x y z
N LEU A 1 -9.93 12.28 30.75
CA LEU A 1 -8.55 12.46 30.25
C LEU A 1 -7.93 13.81 30.67
N GLY A 2 -8.74 14.77 31.16
CA GLY A 2 -8.27 16.09 31.61
C GLY A 2 -7.80 17.01 30.49
N CYS A 3 -8.07 16.71 29.21
CA CYS A 3 -7.82 17.61 28.08
C CYS A 3 -8.98 18.56 27.87
N SER A 4 -8.68 19.74 27.34
CA SER A 4 -9.70 20.69 26.92
C SER A 4 -10.27 20.28 25.58
N VAL A 5 -11.60 20.22 25.51
CA VAL A 5 -12.33 19.96 24.26
C VAL A 5 -13.30 21.12 24.05
N PRO A 6 -13.44 21.67 22.83
CA PRO A 6 -14.46 22.68 22.56
C PRO A 6 -15.86 22.17 22.90
N ASN A 7 -16.76 23.03 23.34
CA ASN A 7 -18.16 22.64 23.60
C ASN A 7 -18.78 22.02 22.33
N TRP A 8 -19.54 20.94 22.50
CA TRP A 8 -20.13 20.21 21.40
C TRP A 8 -21.39 19.45 21.82
N PHE A 9 -22.20 19.09 20.84
CA PHE A 9 -23.25 18.09 20.97
C PHE A 9 -23.36 17.28 19.68
N CYS A 10 -24.05 16.15 19.74
CA CYS A 10 -24.19 15.22 18.62
C CYS A 10 -25.67 14.99 18.30
N ILE A 11 -25.98 14.93 16.99
CA ILE A 11 -27.21 14.34 16.48
C ILE A 11 -26.89 12.88 16.17
N PRO A 12 -27.55 11.92 16.86
CA PRO A 12 -27.25 10.52 16.68
C PRO A 12 -27.75 9.98 15.34
N VAL A 13 -27.34 8.76 15.00
CA VAL A 13 -27.60 8.09 13.71
C VAL A 13 -29.10 7.97 13.41
N GLU A 14 -29.94 7.88 14.43
CA GLU A 14 -31.41 7.84 14.29
C GLU A 14 -31.97 9.11 13.62
N GLY A 15 -31.25 10.23 13.73
CA GLY A 15 -31.58 11.46 13.01
C GLY A 15 -31.40 11.32 11.51
N PHE A 16 -30.33 10.67 11.09
CA PHE A 16 -30.08 10.34 9.69
C PHE A 16 -31.11 9.35 9.14
N ASP A 17 -31.43 8.29 9.89
CA ASP A 17 -32.48 7.32 9.51
C ASP A 17 -33.84 8.00 9.33
N ALA A 18 -34.18 8.96 10.20
CA ALA A 18 -35.41 9.75 10.07
C ALA A 18 -35.42 10.66 8.84
N ALA A 19 -34.27 11.29 8.54
CA ALA A 19 -34.11 12.12 7.34
C ALA A 19 -34.28 11.32 6.04
N LEU A 20 -33.73 10.10 5.98
CA LEU A 20 -33.94 9.19 4.86
C LEU A 20 -35.42 8.81 4.68
N ALA A 21 -36.11 8.55 5.77
CA ALA A 21 -37.53 8.22 5.75
C ALA A 21 -38.38 9.40 5.25
N GLU A 22 -38.12 10.63 5.70
CA GLU A 22 -38.80 11.84 5.21
C GLU A 22 -38.50 12.11 3.72
N ALA A 23 -37.27 11.85 3.27
CA ALA A 23 -36.86 11.95 1.88
C ALA A 23 -37.44 10.81 0.99
N GLN A 24 -38.11 9.82 1.58
CA GLN A 24 -38.59 8.60 0.92
C GLN A 24 -37.48 7.81 0.21
N LEU A 25 -36.26 7.89 0.70
CA LEU A 25 -35.11 7.17 0.18
C LEU A 25 -35.02 5.78 0.82
N GLY A 26 -34.68 4.78 0.00
CA GLY A 26 -34.48 3.41 0.45
C GLY A 26 -33.22 3.25 1.31
N LYS A 27 -33.07 2.07 1.95
CA LYS A 27 -31.86 1.72 2.71
C LYS A 27 -30.80 1.00 1.85
N ASN A 28 -31.04 0.81 0.57
CA ASN A 28 -30.09 0.23 -0.38
C ASN A 28 -29.47 1.36 -1.22
N LEU A 29 -28.14 1.43 -1.20
CA LEU A 29 -27.36 2.47 -1.86
C LEU A 29 -27.63 2.52 -3.38
N GLU A 30 -27.81 1.37 -4.02
CA GLU A 30 -28.10 1.25 -5.46
C GLU A 30 -29.43 1.92 -5.89
N THR A 31 -30.36 2.10 -4.93
CA THR A 31 -31.67 2.70 -5.21
C THR A 31 -31.72 4.21 -4.97
N ILE A 32 -30.63 4.80 -4.47
CA ILE A 32 -30.56 6.22 -4.15
C ILE A 32 -29.90 6.96 -5.32
N PRO A 33 -30.53 8.02 -5.86
CA PRO A 33 -29.93 8.81 -6.93
C PRO A 33 -28.59 9.39 -6.52
N THR A 34 -27.57 9.29 -7.36
CA THR A 34 -26.31 10.02 -7.19
C THR A 34 -26.57 11.52 -7.31
N GLY A 35 -25.89 12.33 -6.50
CA GLY A 35 -26.02 13.80 -6.56
C GLY A 35 -27.11 14.38 -5.64
N VAL A 36 -27.48 13.68 -4.58
CA VAL A 36 -28.29 14.28 -3.50
C VAL A 36 -27.48 15.39 -2.85
N PHE A 37 -27.91 16.65 -2.99
CA PHE A 37 -27.17 17.80 -2.45
C PHE A 37 -27.51 18.11 -0.99
N SER A 38 -28.69 17.74 -0.51
CA SER A 38 -29.12 17.94 0.89
C SER A 38 -30.25 16.98 1.23
N LEU A 39 -30.27 16.46 2.46
CA LEU A 39 -31.40 15.73 3.02
C LEU A 39 -32.25 16.65 3.88
N PRO A 40 -33.57 16.41 3.96
CA PRO A 40 -34.44 17.16 4.87
C PRO A 40 -34.02 16.87 6.33
N VAL A 41 -33.96 17.91 7.15
CA VAL A 41 -33.75 17.75 8.59
C VAL A 41 -35.12 17.58 9.25
N PRO A 42 -35.38 16.48 9.96
CA PRO A 42 -36.69 16.22 10.58
C PRO A 42 -37.14 17.37 11.50
N SER A 43 -38.42 17.72 11.43
CA SER A 43 -39.00 18.84 12.18
C SER A 43 -38.68 18.78 13.69
N LYS A 44 -38.70 17.59 14.26
CA LYS A 44 -38.34 17.37 15.67
C LYS A 44 -36.90 17.77 16.00
N ILE A 45 -35.98 17.56 15.07
CA ILE A 45 -34.56 17.95 15.23
C ILE A 45 -34.45 19.48 15.09
N LEU A 46 -35.13 20.08 14.10
CA LEU A 46 -35.15 21.53 13.92
C LEU A 46 -35.63 22.26 15.18
N GLU A 47 -36.67 21.75 15.87
CA GLU A 47 -37.17 22.30 17.12
C GLU A 47 -36.17 22.20 18.28
N LEU A 48 -35.29 21.18 18.28
CA LEU A 48 -34.31 20.93 19.34
C LEU A 48 -33.01 21.71 19.17
N ILE A 49 -32.63 22.09 17.96
CA ILE A 49 -31.35 22.79 17.69
C ILE A 49 -31.19 24.06 18.54
N PRO A 50 -32.17 25.01 18.63
CA PRO A 50 -32.01 26.21 19.43
C PRO A 50 -31.77 25.94 20.91
N ALA A 51 -32.51 24.95 21.48
CA ALA A 51 -32.38 24.56 22.87
C ALA A 51 -31.00 23.91 23.14
N ALA A 52 -30.52 23.07 22.23
CA ALA A 52 -29.20 22.45 22.34
C ALA A 52 -28.06 23.52 22.22
N LEU A 53 -28.18 24.45 21.29
CA LEU A 53 -27.21 25.55 21.19
C LEU A 53 -27.12 26.37 22.46
N ALA A 54 -28.25 26.66 23.09
CA ALA A 54 -28.30 27.38 24.39
C ALA A 54 -27.70 26.54 25.53
N GLN A 55 -28.07 25.24 25.61
CA GLN A 55 -27.57 24.34 26.63
C GLN A 55 -26.06 24.15 26.63
N TYR A 56 -25.44 24.10 25.43
CA TYR A 56 -24.02 23.88 25.25
C TYR A 56 -23.24 25.20 25.00
N GLU A 57 -23.85 26.34 25.25
CA GLU A 57 -23.26 27.68 25.15
C GLU A 57 -22.69 27.97 23.74
N LEU A 58 -23.44 27.61 22.69
CA LEU A 58 -23.04 27.74 21.28
C LEU A 58 -23.91 28.74 20.50
N SER A 59 -24.86 29.42 21.15
CA SER A 59 -25.87 30.24 20.47
C SER A 59 -25.27 31.41 19.64
N GLU A 60 -24.18 31.97 20.14
CA GLU A 60 -23.50 33.14 19.51
C GLU A 60 -22.19 32.75 18.80
N ASP A 61 -21.77 31.49 18.91
CA ASP A 61 -20.52 31.02 18.39
C ASP A 61 -20.62 30.52 16.93
N PHE A 62 -19.50 30.55 16.23
CA PHE A 62 -19.34 29.73 15.04
C PHE A 62 -19.10 28.28 15.44
N VAL A 63 -19.71 27.36 14.69
CA VAL A 63 -19.57 25.93 14.89
C VAL A 63 -19.11 25.21 13.63
N ALA A 64 -18.43 24.10 13.81
CA ALA A 64 -18.22 23.08 12.79
C ALA A 64 -19.37 22.06 12.86
N VAL A 65 -19.94 21.71 11.72
CA VAL A 65 -20.90 20.62 11.54
C VAL A 65 -20.14 19.50 10.86
N ARG A 66 -19.80 18.46 11.63
CA ARG A 66 -18.89 17.38 11.20
C ARG A 66 -19.63 16.06 11.07
N SER A 67 -19.31 15.31 10.03
CA SER A 67 -19.74 13.91 9.91
C SER A 67 -19.14 13.05 11.03
N SER A 68 -19.89 12.02 11.42
CA SER A 68 -19.45 10.97 12.31
C SER A 68 -20.06 9.66 11.83
N GLY A 69 -19.42 9.07 10.82
CA GLY A 69 -19.86 7.84 10.18
C GLY A 69 -19.57 6.61 11.06
N LEU A 70 -20.52 5.67 11.16
CA LEU A 70 -20.28 4.42 11.90
C LEU A 70 -19.15 3.58 11.30
N ASP A 71 -18.88 3.73 9.99
CA ASP A 71 -17.82 3.03 9.28
C ASP A 71 -16.53 3.90 9.14
N GLU A 72 -16.53 5.17 9.60
CA GLU A 72 -15.48 6.15 9.29
C GLU A 72 -14.14 5.77 9.93
N ASP A 73 -14.15 5.28 11.16
CA ASP A 73 -12.98 4.92 11.95
C ASP A 73 -12.83 3.40 12.13
N GLY A 74 -13.27 2.62 11.15
CA GLY A 74 -13.15 1.17 11.19
C GLY A 74 -11.69 0.71 11.12
N LEU A 75 -11.33 -0.32 11.90
CA LEU A 75 -9.97 -0.88 11.94
C LEU A 75 -9.54 -1.55 10.62
N GLU A 76 -10.51 -2.00 9.80
CA GLU A 76 -10.24 -2.70 8.54
C GLU A 76 -10.26 -1.76 7.32
N HIS A 77 -11.10 -0.71 7.37
CA HIS A 77 -11.24 0.25 6.28
C HIS A 77 -11.43 1.65 6.88
N SER A 78 -10.58 2.59 6.50
CA SER A 78 -10.71 3.99 6.90
C SER A 78 -11.46 4.77 5.83
N PHE A 79 -12.57 5.40 6.22
CA PHE A 79 -13.32 6.35 5.39
C PHE A 79 -12.90 7.80 5.68
N ALA A 80 -11.71 8.00 6.24
CA ALA A 80 -11.20 9.34 6.58
C ALA A 80 -11.24 10.28 5.37
N GLY A 81 -11.85 11.45 5.55
CA GLY A 81 -12.01 12.47 4.51
C GLY A 81 -12.95 12.10 3.36
N GLN A 82 -13.77 11.04 3.48
CA GLN A 82 -14.79 10.70 2.48
C GLN A 82 -16.07 11.51 2.66
N PHE A 83 -16.41 11.89 3.90
CA PHE A 83 -17.59 12.68 4.22
C PHE A 83 -17.23 14.16 4.37
N GLU A 84 -18.22 15.04 4.15
CA GLU A 84 -18.01 16.47 4.21
C GLU A 84 -18.27 17.04 5.60
N SER A 85 -17.47 18.05 5.97
CA SER A 85 -17.66 18.88 7.15
C SER A 85 -17.89 20.33 6.74
N TYR A 86 -18.77 21.02 7.44
CA TYR A 86 -19.14 22.41 7.15
C TYR A 86 -18.71 23.30 8.31
N LEU A 87 -17.70 24.11 8.10
CA LEU A 87 -17.11 24.97 9.10
C LEU A 87 -17.80 26.35 9.13
N TYR A 88 -17.63 27.09 10.21
CA TYR A 88 -18.06 28.49 10.40
C TYR A 88 -19.57 28.68 10.19
N ARG A 89 -20.40 27.76 10.71
CA ARG A 89 -21.85 27.91 10.70
C ARG A 89 -22.30 28.61 11.97
N ARG A 90 -23.29 29.50 11.85
CA ARG A 90 -23.84 30.27 12.99
C ARG A 90 -25.34 30.40 12.85
N GLY A 91 -26.05 30.18 13.95
CA GLY A 91 -27.51 30.22 14.01
C GLY A 91 -28.20 28.91 13.57
N PRO A 92 -29.42 28.66 14.06
CA PRO A 92 -30.12 27.41 13.88
C PRO A 92 -30.35 27.02 12.41
N GLU A 93 -30.68 27.98 11.55
CA GLU A 93 -31.01 27.77 10.14
C GLU A 93 -29.78 27.31 9.34
N ALA A 94 -28.63 28.02 9.52
CA ALA A 94 -27.39 27.69 8.83
C ALA A 94 -26.83 26.34 9.31
N ILE A 95 -27.03 26.01 10.59
CA ILE A 95 -26.62 24.71 11.15
C ILE A 95 -27.52 23.60 10.61
N ALA A 96 -28.84 23.80 10.53
CA ALA A 96 -29.77 22.83 9.94
C ALA A 96 -29.46 22.55 8.48
N GLU A 97 -29.19 23.59 7.67
CA GLU A 97 -28.75 23.43 6.28
C GLU A 97 -27.49 22.59 6.19
N ALA A 98 -26.47 22.88 7.02
CA ALA A 98 -25.21 22.16 7.04
C ALA A 98 -25.38 20.69 7.46
N ILE A 99 -26.30 20.38 8.39
CA ILE A 99 -26.64 19.00 8.79
C ILE A 99 -27.19 18.22 7.58
N GLY A 100 -28.17 18.80 6.86
CA GLY A 100 -28.77 18.14 5.70
C GLY A 100 -27.75 17.88 4.58
N ARG A 101 -26.82 18.81 4.37
CA ARG A 101 -25.72 18.65 3.40
C ARG A 101 -24.67 17.63 3.89
N CYS A 102 -24.34 17.64 5.19
CA CYS A 102 -23.43 16.67 5.78
C CYS A 102 -23.97 15.23 5.59
N TRP A 103 -25.25 14.99 5.85
CA TRP A 103 -25.89 13.70 5.58
C TRP A 103 -25.91 13.33 4.11
N ALA A 104 -26.12 14.29 3.21
CA ALA A 104 -26.12 14.07 1.77
C ALA A 104 -24.75 13.67 1.22
N SER A 105 -23.65 14.04 1.90
CA SER A 105 -22.29 13.66 1.50
C SER A 105 -22.08 12.14 1.49
N ALA A 106 -22.91 11.38 2.23
CA ALA A 106 -22.94 9.91 2.19
C ALA A 106 -23.22 9.35 0.78
N PHE A 107 -23.90 10.12 -0.06
CA PHE A 107 -24.32 9.76 -1.43
C PHE A 107 -23.50 10.44 -2.51
N SER A 108 -22.36 11.03 -2.16
CA SER A 108 -21.43 11.59 -3.15
C SER A 108 -20.88 10.50 -4.06
N GLU A 109 -20.63 10.84 -5.33
CA GLU A 109 -20.06 9.90 -6.31
C GLU A 109 -18.78 9.22 -5.79
N ARG A 110 -17.95 9.98 -5.08
CA ARG A 110 -16.73 9.48 -4.45
C ARG A 110 -17.01 8.39 -3.42
N ASN A 111 -17.98 8.61 -2.52
CA ASN A 111 -18.37 7.64 -1.51
C ASN A 111 -18.98 6.37 -2.11
N VAL A 112 -19.85 6.53 -3.09
CA VAL A 112 -20.48 5.42 -3.81
C VAL A 112 -19.41 4.58 -4.52
N ALA A 113 -18.50 5.22 -5.26
CA ALA A 113 -17.41 4.54 -5.95
C ALA A 113 -16.49 3.78 -4.98
N TYR A 114 -16.13 4.39 -3.85
CA TYR A 114 -15.29 3.74 -2.83
C TYR A 114 -15.99 2.52 -2.20
N ARG A 115 -17.27 2.62 -1.85
CA ARG A 115 -18.04 1.49 -1.29
C ARG A 115 -18.21 0.36 -2.30
N ASN A 116 -18.40 0.68 -3.57
CA ASN A 116 -18.42 -0.31 -4.65
C ASN A 116 -17.09 -1.06 -4.74
N ALA A 117 -15.96 -0.34 -4.66
CA ALA A 117 -14.63 -0.93 -4.73
C ALA A 117 -14.32 -1.91 -3.57
N ILE A 118 -14.91 -1.70 -2.39
CA ILE A 118 -14.73 -2.58 -1.21
C ILE A 118 -15.89 -3.58 -1.00
N GLY A 119 -16.83 -3.67 -1.96
CA GLY A 119 -17.95 -4.63 -1.93
C GLY A 119 -19.01 -4.34 -0.87
N LYS A 120 -19.13 -3.09 -0.37
CA LYS A 120 -20.14 -2.66 0.63
C LYS A 120 -21.29 -1.90 -0.02
N THR A 121 -21.98 -2.50 -0.97
CA THR A 121 -23.08 -1.88 -1.74
C THR A 121 -24.45 -2.08 -1.12
N ASP A 122 -24.63 -3.09 -0.26
CA ASP A 122 -25.94 -3.55 0.22
C ASP A 122 -26.59 -2.61 1.24
N SER A 123 -25.86 -1.63 1.78
CA SER A 123 -26.37 -0.74 2.82
C SER A 123 -25.92 0.70 2.65
N VAL A 124 -26.80 1.63 2.97
CA VAL A 124 -26.49 3.07 3.07
C VAL A 124 -25.54 3.32 4.22
N PRO A 125 -24.47 4.13 4.04
CA PRO A 125 -23.60 4.53 5.14
C PRO A 125 -24.42 5.33 6.16
N ARG A 126 -24.37 4.91 7.43
CA ARG A 126 -25.08 5.57 8.51
C ARG A 126 -24.15 6.50 9.28
N MET A 127 -24.59 7.70 9.58
CA MET A 127 -23.77 8.69 10.26
C MET A 127 -24.55 9.52 11.28
N GLY A 128 -23.90 9.85 12.39
CA GLY A 128 -24.26 10.97 13.24
C GLY A 128 -23.66 12.28 12.71
N VAL A 129 -24.03 13.39 13.34
CA VAL A 129 -23.44 14.71 13.06
C VAL A 129 -23.04 15.37 14.36
N ILE A 130 -21.79 15.81 14.44
CA ILE A 130 -21.24 16.53 15.58
C ILE A 130 -21.29 18.02 15.27
N ILE A 131 -21.86 18.79 16.19
CA ILE A 131 -21.88 20.26 16.19
C ILE A 131 -20.90 20.72 17.27
N GLN A 132 -19.74 21.29 16.87
CA GLN A 132 -18.63 21.62 17.75
C GLN A 132 -18.27 23.10 17.60
N ARG A 133 -17.98 23.80 18.73
CA ARG A 133 -17.48 25.18 18.71
C ARG A 133 -16.21 25.30 17.85
N MET A 134 -16.16 26.28 16.99
CA MET A 134 -14.92 26.67 16.30
C MET A 134 -13.97 27.37 17.25
N ILE A 135 -12.70 27.03 17.21
CA ILE A 135 -11.64 27.68 17.98
C ILE A 135 -10.93 28.66 17.06
N ALA A 136 -10.89 29.95 17.46
CA ALA A 136 -10.09 30.97 16.79
C ALA A 136 -8.61 30.80 17.20
N SER A 137 -7.93 29.83 16.57
CA SER A 137 -6.60 29.41 16.97
C SER A 137 -5.50 30.41 16.59
N GLU A 138 -4.55 30.59 17.50
CA GLU A 138 -3.26 31.24 17.29
C GLU A 138 -2.34 30.32 16.50
N SER A 139 -2.37 29.04 16.85
CA SER A 139 -1.67 27.95 16.18
C SER A 139 -2.52 26.70 16.21
N ALA A 140 -2.39 25.85 15.20
CA ALA A 140 -3.09 24.58 15.11
C ALA A 140 -2.25 23.56 14.36
N GLY A 141 -2.62 22.29 14.47
CA GLY A 141 -1.87 21.26 13.79
C GLY A 141 -2.38 19.84 14.01
N VAL A 142 -1.54 18.90 13.70
CA VAL A 142 -1.77 17.47 13.92
C VAL A 142 -0.63 16.88 14.77
N ALA A 143 -0.93 15.84 15.52
CA ALA A 143 0.08 15.10 16.25
C ALA A 143 -0.18 13.61 16.14
N PHE A 144 0.85 12.87 15.78
CA PHE A 144 0.81 11.41 15.67
C PHE A 144 1.57 10.81 16.84
N SER A 145 0.92 9.99 17.64
CA SER A 145 1.59 9.32 18.76
C SER A 145 2.70 8.37 18.32
N ARG A 146 2.68 7.95 17.06
CA ARG A 146 3.76 7.24 16.35
C ARG A 146 3.94 7.82 14.96
N ASN A 147 5.15 7.75 14.43
CA ASN A 147 5.45 8.25 13.09
C ASN A 147 4.81 7.34 12.01
N PRO A 148 3.76 7.80 11.29
CA PRO A 148 3.12 6.99 10.25
C PRO A 148 3.98 6.80 9.00
N LEU A 149 5.00 7.67 8.79
CA LEU A 149 5.95 7.59 7.68
C LEU A 149 7.14 6.67 7.98
N ALA A 150 7.37 6.35 9.25
CA ALA A 150 8.39 5.42 9.72
C ALA A 150 7.75 4.42 10.71
N PRO A 151 6.91 3.49 10.24
CA PRO A 151 6.14 2.58 11.11
C PRO A 151 6.99 1.71 12.04
N GLY A 152 8.26 1.45 11.68
CA GLY A 152 9.22 0.72 12.51
C GLY A 152 9.85 1.55 13.62
N ASP A 153 9.78 2.87 13.56
CA ASP A 153 10.27 3.76 14.62
C ASP A 153 9.23 3.89 15.73
N ARG A 154 9.43 3.13 16.81
CA ARG A 154 8.56 3.17 17.99
C ARG A 154 8.95 4.24 19.01
N LYS A 155 10.10 4.90 18.82
CA LYS A 155 10.64 5.90 19.75
C LYS A 155 10.16 7.30 19.42
N ALA A 156 9.78 7.57 18.18
CA ALA A 156 9.37 8.90 17.74
C ALA A 156 7.85 9.06 17.67
N LEU A 157 7.39 10.22 18.10
CA LEU A 157 6.10 10.80 17.77
C LEU A 157 6.31 12.06 16.94
N ILE A 158 5.29 12.46 16.19
CA ILE A 158 5.37 13.62 15.29
C ILE A 158 4.36 14.68 15.74
N VAL A 159 4.80 15.93 15.73
CA VAL A 159 3.93 17.10 15.89
C VAL A 159 4.16 18.02 14.69
N GLU A 160 3.09 18.35 13.99
CA GLU A 160 3.10 19.35 12.92
C GLU A 160 2.27 20.55 13.33
N SER A 161 2.73 21.74 12.98
CA SER A 161 2.06 22.99 13.38
C SER A 161 2.15 24.09 12.32
N VAL A 162 1.12 24.95 12.31
CA VAL A 162 1.07 26.18 11.51
C VAL A 162 0.53 27.32 12.35
N TRP A 163 0.76 28.56 11.92
CA TRP A 163 0.08 29.72 12.45
C TRP A 163 -1.39 29.71 12.04
N GLY A 164 -2.27 30.09 12.98
CA GLY A 164 -3.71 30.21 12.75
C GLY A 164 -4.44 28.88 12.71
N GLN A 165 -5.31 28.70 11.73
CA GLN A 165 -6.21 27.55 11.61
C GLN A 165 -5.53 26.35 10.93
N GLY A 166 -5.77 25.12 11.45
CA GLY A 166 -5.19 23.88 10.95
C GLY A 166 -5.69 23.41 9.59
N GLU A 167 -6.70 24.05 9.02
CA GLU A 167 -7.30 23.66 7.72
C GLU A 167 -6.28 23.65 6.57
N GLY A 168 -5.23 24.49 6.67
CA GLY A 168 -4.14 24.54 5.70
C GLY A 168 -3.22 23.32 5.71
N ILE A 169 -3.02 22.67 6.85
CA ILE A 169 -2.25 21.42 6.95
C ILE A 169 -3.03 20.27 6.29
N VAL A 170 -4.27 20.08 6.69
CA VAL A 170 -5.12 18.97 6.20
C VAL A 170 -5.32 19.06 4.69
N SER A 171 -5.39 20.25 4.13
CA SER A 171 -5.52 20.46 2.67
C SER A 171 -4.19 20.46 1.91
N GLY A 172 -3.04 20.41 2.61
CA GLY A 172 -1.70 20.46 2.00
C GLY A 172 -1.36 21.82 1.36
N LYS A 173 -2.04 22.89 1.76
CA LYS A 173 -1.84 24.25 1.19
C LYS A 173 -0.75 25.06 1.88
N LEU A 174 -0.44 24.74 3.14
CA LEU A 174 0.55 25.43 3.95
C LEU A 174 1.71 24.52 4.28
N ASP A 175 2.92 25.09 4.25
CA ASP A 175 4.10 24.43 4.80
C ASP A 175 4.01 24.46 6.33
N SER A 176 4.20 23.30 6.98
CA SER A 176 4.13 23.14 8.44
C SER A 176 5.50 23.04 9.08
N ASP A 177 5.61 23.49 10.32
CA ASP A 177 6.73 23.13 11.19
C ASP A 177 6.59 21.67 11.60
N HIS A 178 7.67 20.92 11.56
CA HIS A 178 7.70 19.50 11.85
C HIS A 178 8.63 19.21 13.03
N PHE A 179 8.09 18.59 14.07
CA PHE A 179 8.83 18.21 15.28
C PHE A 179 8.81 16.71 15.44
N VAL A 180 9.99 16.12 15.49
CA VAL A 180 10.19 14.69 15.80
C VAL A 180 10.55 14.59 17.29
N VAL A 181 9.66 14.07 18.11
CA VAL A 181 9.79 14.04 19.57
C VAL A 181 10.10 12.62 20.02
N ASP A 182 11.14 12.42 20.83
CA ASP A 182 11.41 11.14 21.50
C ASP A 182 10.34 10.89 22.57
N ARG A 183 9.63 9.78 22.44
CA ARG A 183 8.48 9.41 23.29
C ARG A 183 8.87 9.16 24.75
N SER A 184 10.12 8.81 25.02
CA SER A 184 10.61 8.45 26.36
C SER A 184 11.20 9.62 27.11
N THR A 185 11.87 10.54 26.41
CA THR A 185 12.59 11.67 27.00
C THR A 185 11.85 13.00 26.83
N GLY A 186 10.97 13.12 25.83
CA GLY A 186 10.35 14.37 25.44
C GLY A 186 11.32 15.37 24.76
N GLU A 187 12.55 14.93 24.45
CA GLU A 187 13.47 15.71 23.62
C GLU A 187 13.00 15.68 22.17
N TYR A 188 13.26 16.74 21.40
CA TYR A 188 12.79 16.82 20.03
C TYR A 188 13.79 17.49 19.08
N GLU A 189 13.70 17.11 17.82
CA GLU A 189 14.31 17.79 16.68
C GLU A 189 13.24 18.59 15.94
N ALA A 190 13.55 19.82 15.56
CA ALA A 190 12.63 20.71 14.85
C ALA A 190 13.12 20.98 13.44
N ASN A 191 12.26 20.77 12.45
CA ASN A 191 12.43 21.22 11.09
C ASN A 191 11.39 22.32 10.80
N LEU A 192 11.84 23.58 10.86
CA LEU A 192 10.97 24.73 10.72
C LEU A 192 10.81 25.12 9.26
N ALA A 193 9.56 25.19 8.81
CA ALA A 193 9.21 25.65 7.46
C ALA A 193 9.29 27.17 7.34
N THR A 194 9.48 27.67 6.13
CA THR A 194 9.30 29.09 5.84
C THR A 194 7.83 29.35 5.47
N LYS A 195 7.02 29.64 6.47
CA LYS A 195 5.57 29.85 6.36
C LYS A 195 5.28 31.26 5.83
N LYS A 196 4.87 31.38 4.58
CA LYS A 196 4.60 32.69 3.96
C LYS A 196 3.24 33.27 4.35
N THR A 197 2.30 32.40 4.65
CA THR A 197 0.91 32.77 4.93
C THR A 197 0.36 31.95 6.10
N ALA A 198 -0.67 32.49 6.74
CA ALA A 198 -1.48 31.82 7.75
C ALA A 198 -2.96 31.92 7.38
N ILE A 199 -3.73 30.94 7.76
CA ILE A 199 -5.19 30.95 7.64
C ILE A 199 -5.76 31.40 8.99
N VAL A 200 -6.52 32.47 9.00
CA VAL A 200 -7.15 32.99 10.22
C VAL A 200 -8.66 33.08 10.08
N GLN A 201 -9.34 32.95 11.21
CA GLN A 201 -10.79 33.07 11.26
C GLN A 201 -11.23 34.50 11.01
N ASN A 202 -12.22 34.70 10.13
CA ASN A 202 -12.84 36.01 9.92
C ASN A 202 -13.92 36.25 10.99
N PRO A 203 -13.95 37.41 11.66
CA PRO A 203 -15.01 37.76 12.61
C PRO A 203 -16.43 37.73 12.03
N GLU A 204 -16.58 37.94 10.74
CA GLU A 204 -17.86 37.85 10.01
C GLU A 204 -18.25 36.43 9.60
N GLY A 205 -17.37 35.46 9.82
CA GLY A 205 -17.51 34.06 9.43
C GLY A 205 -16.61 33.64 8.26
N GLY A 206 -16.21 32.37 8.27
CA GLY A 206 -15.25 31.79 7.31
C GLY A 206 -13.81 32.10 7.69
N ILE A 207 -12.93 31.95 6.72
CA ILE A 207 -11.48 32.12 6.86
C ILE A 207 -10.97 33.13 5.81
N HIS A 208 -9.81 33.71 6.08
CA HIS A 208 -9.03 34.44 5.09
C HIS A 208 -7.54 34.16 5.31
N GLU A 209 -6.79 34.31 4.24
CA GLU A 209 -5.35 34.15 4.24
C GLU A 209 -4.69 35.48 4.58
N VAL A 210 -3.75 35.46 5.52
CA VAL A 210 -2.93 36.61 5.88
C VAL A 210 -1.47 36.33 5.55
N THR A 211 -0.77 37.34 5.01
CA THR A 211 0.68 37.24 4.77
C THR A 211 1.42 37.47 6.08
N LEU A 212 2.32 36.58 6.42
CA LEU A 212 3.19 36.70 7.59
C LEU A 212 4.37 37.63 7.28
N ASP A 213 4.87 38.31 8.28
CA ASP A 213 6.14 39.06 8.14
C ASP A 213 7.34 38.07 8.12
N ASP A 214 8.52 38.60 7.73
CA ASP A 214 9.73 37.77 7.58
C ASP A 214 10.19 37.07 8.88
N VAL A 215 9.82 37.60 10.04
CA VAL A 215 10.15 37.03 11.36
C VAL A 215 9.19 35.88 11.66
N GLN A 216 7.88 36.12 11.63
CA GLN A 216 6.86 35.11 11.85
C GLN A 216 6.95 33.95 10.83
N ALA A 217 7.33 34.26 9.58
CA ALA A 217 7.48 33.27 8.54
C ALA A 217 8.53 32.21 8.89
N ARG A 218 9.54 32.52 9.67
CA ARG A 218 10.67 31.64 10.03
C ARG A 218 10.63 31.18 11.48
N ASP A 219 9.88 31.84 12.34
CA ASP A 219 9.75 31.45 13.73
C ASP A 219 8.87 30.18 13.86
N ALA A 220 9.14 29.40 14.88
CA ALA A 220 8.30 28.25 15.23
C ALA A 220 6.90 28.73 15.57
N SER A 221 5.88 28.07 15.02
CA SER A 221 4.46 28.40 15.26
C SER A 221 3.98 27.98 16.65
N ILE A 222 4.76 27.19 17.38
CA ILE A 222 4.53 26.79 18.77
C ILE A 222 5.82 26.84 19.60
N THR A 223 5.67 27.05 20.89
CA THR A 223 6.80 27.07 21.84
C THR A 223 7.23 25.66 22.24
N SER A 224 8.44 25.53 22.80
CA SER A 224 8.95 24.25 23.32
C SER A 224 8.05 23.61 24.37
N ASP A 225 7.42 24.41 25.23
CA ASP A 225 6.48 23.90 26.25
C ASP A 225 5.19 23.38 25.60
N GLN A 226 4.71 24.05 24.55
CA GLN A 226 3.55 23.59 23.78
C GLN A 226 3.84 22.31 23.00
N VAL A 227 5.05 22.14 22.43
CA VAL A 227 5.47 20.86 21.81
C VAL A 227 5.34 19.71 22.81
N ARG A 228 5.86 19.91 24.03
CA ARG A 228 5.78 18.88 25.09
C ARG A 228 4.34 18.63 25.54
N GLU A 229 3.54 19.68 25.73
CA GLU A 229 2.13 19.56 26.14
C GLU A 229 1.32 18.74 25.11
N ILE A 230 1.54 19.00 23.81
CA ILE A 230 0.89 18.25 22.71
C ILE A 230 1.38 16.80 22.69
N ALA A 231 2.70 16.57 22.84
CA ALA A 231 3.29 15.25 22.91
C ALA A 231 2.70 14.44 24.09
N ASP A 232 2.65 15.02 25.27
CA ASP A 232 2.05 14.40 26.46
C ASP A 232 0.56 14.09 26.27
N LEU A 233 -0.16 14.95 25.57
CA LEU A 233 -1.59 14.75 25.30
C LEU A 233 -1.79 13.55 24.37
N VAL A 234 -1.07 13.48 23.24
CA VAL A 234 -1.25 12.40 22.27
C VAL A 234 -0.80 11.03 22.83
N LEU A 235 0.22 11.00 23.68
CA LEU A 235 0.65 9.79 24.39
C LEU A 235 -0.39 9.32 25.43
N ARG A 236 -0.99 10.24 26.18
CA ARG A 236 -2.11 9.91 27.08
C ARG A 236 -3.32 9.37 26.33
N LEU A 237 -3.65 9.95 25.17
CA LEU A 237 -4.74 9.44 24.32
C LEU A 237 -4.42 8.02 23.82
N GLU A 238 -3.21 7.74 23.36
CA GLU A 238 -2.79 6.38 22.99
C GLU A 238 -2.95 5.41 24.15
N SER A 239 -2.46 5.77 25.35
CA SER A 239 -2.54 4.92 26.54
C SER A 239 -3.97 4.60 26.95
N GLU A 240 -4.87 5.57 26.91
CA GLU A 240 -6.26 5.41 27.34
C GLU A 240 -7.15 4.72 26.30
N LEU A 241 -6.88 4.96 25.00
CA LEU A 241 -7.63 4.38 23.90
C LEU A 241 -7.05 3.05 23.41
N GLY A 242 -5.84 2.69 23.86
CA GLY A 242 -5.19 1.41 23.59
C GLY A 242 -4.64 1.22 22.17
N LEU A 243 -4.62 2.27 21.37
CA LEU A 243 -4.11 2.27 19.98
C LEU A 243 -3.37 3.58 19.70
N PRO A 244 -2.35 3.58 18.81
CA PRO A 244 -1.71 4.80 18.34
C PRO A 244 -2.72 5.79 17.78
N GLN A 245 -2.54 7.08 18.10
CA GLN A 245 -3.51 8.12 17.82
C GLN A 245 -2.96 9.20 16.87
N ASP A 246 -3.82 9.64 15.98
CA ASP A 246 -3.75 10.85 15.17
C ASP A 246 -4.65 11.91 15.84
N LEU A 247 -4.08 13.01 16.30
CA LEU A 247 -4.75 14.07 17.04
C LEU A 247 -4.74 15.36 16.24
N GLU A 248 -5.91 15.92 15.94
CA GLU A 248 -6.06 17.32 15.52
C GLU A 248 -6.15 18.22 16.77
N TRP A 249 -5.34 19.26 16.82
CA TRP A 249 -5.27 20.15 17.97
C TRP A 249 -5.25 21.64 17.56
N ALA A 250 -5.61 22.51 18.50
CA ALA A 250 -5.53 23.97 18.36
C ALA A 250 -5.11 24.60 19.67
N ILE A 251 -4.40 25.73 19.57
CA ILE A 251 -4.06 26.59 20.71
C ILE A 251 -4.76 27.94 20.53
N ALA A 252 -5.47 28.36 21.56
CA ALA A 252 -6.10 29.68 21.65
C ALA A 252 -6.02 30.21 23.08
N ASP A 253 -5.71 31.47 23.26
CA ASP A 253 -5.50 32.11 24.57
C ASP A 253 -4.50 31.34 25.45
N GLY A 254 -3.44 30.80 24.80
CA GLY A 254 -2.42 29.96 25.43
C GLY A 254 -2.91 28.61 25.94
N ARG A 255 -4.11 28.14 25.58
CA ARG A 255 -4.72 26.87 26.01
C ARG A 255 -4.78 25.88 24.85
N LEU A 256 -4.33 24.65 25.10
CA LEU A 256 -4.40 23.55 24.14
C LEU A 256 -5.81 22.92 24.13
N PHE A 257 -6.37 22.72 22.95
CA PHE A 257 -7.64 22.03 22.71
C PHE A 257 -7.42 20.81 21.83
N ALA A 258 -7.99 19.67 22.22
CA ALA A 258 -8.15 18.52 21.34
C ALA A 258 -9.41 18.73 20.48
N LEU A 259 -9.27 18.69 19.17
CA LEU A 259 -10.38 18.91 18.22
C LEU A 259 -10.96 17.58 17.74
N GLN A 260 -10.10 16.62 17.38
CA GLN A 260 -10.45 15.28 16.96
C GLN A 260 -9.30 14.33 17.24
N THR A 261 -9.60 13.08 17.57
CA THR A 261 -8.60 12.01 17.61
C THR A 261 -9.14 10.76 16.93
N ARG A 262 -8.26 10.01 16.28
CA ARG A 262 -8.58 8.76 15.61
C ARG A 262 -7.40 7.79 15.69
N PRO A 263 -7.65 6.46 15.60
CA PRO A 263 -6.57 5.48 15.52
C PRO A 263 -5.73 5.67 14.24
N ILE A 264 -4.41 5.51 14.34
CA ILE A 264 -3.55 5.39 13.17
C ILE A 264 -3.66 3.97 12.64
N THR A 265 -4.39 3.78 11.53
CA THR A 265 -4.68 2.46 10.94
C THR A 265 -3.60 1.97 9.97
N THR A 266 -2.66 2.84 9.59
CA THR A 266 -1.57 2.53 8.63
C THR A 266 -0.37 1.87 9.28
N LEU A 267 -0.30 1.86 10.61
CA LEU A 267 0.78 1.21 11.33
C LEU A 267 0.56 -0.32 11.36
N PRO A 268 1.64 -1.11 11.20
CA PRO A 268 1.54 -2.53 11.46
C PRO A 268 1.15 -2.78 12.92
N PRO A 269 0.36 -3.82 13.21
CA PRO A 269 0.03 -4.16 14.59
C PRO A 269 1.32 -4.41 15.38
N ASP A 270 1.35 -3.97 16.64
CA ASP A 270 2.48 -4.22 17.53
C ASP A 270 2.76 -5.72 17.59
N ALA A 271 4.02 -6.10 17.44
CA ALA A 271 4.42 -7.47 17.69
C ALA A 271 4.17 -7.76 19.18
N VAL A 272 3.13 -8.54 19.46
CA VAL A 272 2.86 -9.01 20.83
C VAL A 272 3.82 -10.16 21.08
N PHE A 273 4.87 -9.91 21.84
CA PHE A 273 5.68 -10.97 22.39
C PHE A 273 4.97 -11.47 23.65
N GLU A 274 4.27 -12.61 23.55
CA GLU A 274 3.85 -13.32 24.75
C GLU A 274 5.12 -13.88 25.41
N GLU A 275 5.57 -13.27 26.52
CA GLU A 275 6.76 -13.68 27.28
C GLU A 275 6.66 -15.07 27.93
N ASP A 276 5.52 -15.76 27.87
CA ASP A 276 5.20 -16.90 28.74
C ASP A 276 4.99 -18.24 28.03
N VAL A 277 5.67 -18.52 26.92
CA VAL A 277 5.80 -19.91 26.46
C VAL A 277 7.23 -20.37 26.68
N ALA A 278 7.55 -20.77 27.90
CA ALA A 278 8.82 -21.36 28.25
C ALA A 278 9.13 -22.53 27.32
N GLY A 279 10.10 -22.34 26.40
CA GLY A 279 10.59 -23.34 25.45
C GLY A 279 10.08 -23.22 24.01
N SER A 280 9.21 -22.28 23.65
CA SER A 280 8.88 -22.00 22.25
C SER A 280 9.89 -21.00 21.67
N GLN A 281 10.50 -21.35 20.54
CA GLN A 281 11.28 -20.39 19.77
C GLN A 281 10.31 -19.33 19.22
N ALA A 282 10.61 -18.05 19.45
CA ALA A 282 9.89 -16.94 18.82
C ALA A 282 9.91 -17.14 17.30
N VAL A 283 8.80 -16.84 16.61
CA VAL A 283 8.70 -16.86 15.16
C VAL A 283 8.25 -15.48 14.70
N ILE A 284 9.01 -14.88 13.81
CA ILE A 284 8.69 -13.56 13.26
C ILE A 284 8.21 -13.75 11.84
N TRP A 285 7.01 -13.24 11.57
CA TRP A 285 6.34 -13.36 10.28
C TRP A 285 6.29 -12.00 9.57
N ASP A 286 6.69 -11.96 8.31
CA ASP A 286 6.66 -10.78 7.45
C ASP A 286 5.98 -11.09 6.12
N ASN A 287 5.13 -10.19 5.62
CA ASN A 287 4.51 -10.32 4.30
C ASN A 287 4.74 -9.10 3.39
N SER A 288 5.57 -8.16 3.76
CA SER A 288 5.78 -6.91 3.04
C SER A 288 6.16 -7.10 1.56
N ASN A 289 6.92 -8.13 1.25
CA ASN A 289 7.32 -8.47 -0.11
C ASN A 289 6.42 -9.55 -0.74
N ILE A 290 6.13 -10.62 0.01
CA ILE A 290 5.40 -11.79 -0.55
C ILE A 290 3.94 -11.46 -0.91
N VAL A 291 3.37 -10.40 -0.32
CA VAL A 291 2.02 -9.91 -0.66
C VAL A 291 1.89 -9.46 -2.11
N GLU A 292 2.99 -9.05 -2.76
CA GLU A 292 2.99 -8.72 -4.18
C GLU A 292 2.74 -9.95 -5.07
N SER A 293 3.20 -11.12 -4.62
CA SER A 293 3.05 -12.39 -5.35
C SER A 293 1.77 -13.13 -4.96
N TYR A 294 1.33 -13.01 -3.71
CA TYR A 294 0.15 -13.69 -3.15
C TYR A 294 -0.71 -12.69 -2.38
N SER A 295 -1.40 -11.82 -3.12
CA SER A 295 -2.24 -10.78 -2.53
C SER A 295 -3.47 -11.37 -1.83
N GLY A 296 -3.98 -10.70 -0.78
CA GLY A 296 -5.23 -11.09 -0.11
C GLY A 296 -5.22 -12.51 0.47
N VAL A 297 -6.36 -13.19 0.41
CA VAL A 297 -6.55 -14.54 0.93
C VAL A 297 -6.08 -15.58 -0.07
N THR A 298 -5.37 -16.60 0.40
CA THR A 298 -4.84 -17.72 -0.39
C THR A 298 -5.40 -19.04 0.14
N THR A 299 -5.79 -19.95 -0.74
CA THR A 299 -6.31 -21.26 -0.33
C THR A 299 -5.23 -22.16 0.28
N PRO A 300 -5.58 -23.11 1.15
CA PRO A 300 -4.63 -24.10 1.68
C PRO A 300 -3.95 -24.92 0.58
N LEU A 301 -4.63 -25.18 -0.54
CA LEU A 301 -4.05 -25.92 -1.67
C LEU A 301 -2.93 -25.12 -2.32
N THR A 302 -3.16 -23.87 -2.66
CA THR A 302 -2.11 -22.96 -3.17
C THR A 302 -0.96 -22.87 -2.19
N PHE A 303 -1.25 -22.65 -0.88
CA PHE A 303 -0.19 -22.59 0.13
C PHE A 303 0.66 -23.86 0.17
N SER A 304 0.05 -25.04 0.10
CA SER A 304 0.77 -26.33 0.09
C SER A 304 1.74 -26.42 -1.07
N HIS A 305 1.28 -26.03 -2.27
CA HIS A 305 2.12 -26.00 -3.48
C HIS A 305 3.27 -25.00 -3.33
N VAL A 306 2.96 -23.77 -2.93
CA VAL A 306 3.95 -22.70 -2.77
C VAL A 306 5.00 -23.06 -1.73
N ASN A 307 4.59 -23.58 -0.57
CA ASN A 307 5.51 -23.99 0.49
C ASN A 307 6.46 -25.10 0.01
N HIS A 308 5.94 -26.06 -0.76
CA HIS A 308 6.77 -27.11 -1.38
C HIS A 308 7.74 -26.54 -2.42
N ALA A 309 7.29 -25.62 -3.27
CA ALA A 309 8.12 -24.97 -4.28
C ALA A 309 9.26 -24.17 -3.64
N TYR A 310 8.97 -23.37 -2.62
CA TYR A 310 9.98 -22.62 -1.88
C TYR A 310 11.01 -23.52 -1.20
N ARG A 311 10.56 -24.60 -0.54
CA ARG A 311 11.45 -25.60 0.05
C ARG A 311 12.44 -26.15 -0.99
N GLU A 312 11.96 -26.61 -2.15
CA GLU A 312 12.79 -27.17 -3.21
C GLU A 312 13.77 -26.15 -3.80
N VAL A 313 13.33 -24.90 -4.03
CA VAL A 313 14.17 -23.83 -4.56
C VAL A 313 15.32 -23.51 -3.59
N TYR A 314 15.04 -23.34 -2.30
CA TYR A 314 16.09 -23.05 -1.31
C TYR A 314 17.03 -24.21 -1.08
N PHE A 315 16.52 -25.44 -1.08
CA PHE A 315 17.33 -26.66 -1.02
C PHE A 315 18.34 -26.70 -2.17
N GLN A 316 17.88 -26.44 -3.41
CA GLN A 316 18.72 -26.37 -4.59
C GLN A 316 19.71 -25.21 -4.53
N THR A 317 19.28 -24.05 -4.00
CA THR A 317 20.14 -22.88 -3.82
C THR A 317 21.33 -23.19 -2.91
N CYS A 318 21.08 -23.81 -1.76
CA CYS A 318 22.15 -24.26 -0.85
C CYS A 318 23.12 -25.21 -1.52
N GLY A 319 22.62 -26.22 -2.27
CA GLY A 319 23.45 -27.15 -3.01
C GLY A 319 24.27 -26.49 -4.12
N LEU A 320 23.68 -25.52 -4.83
CA LEU A 320 24.35 -24.73 -5.86
C LEU A 320 25.50 -23.90 -5.27
N LEU A 321 25.23 -23.23 -4.15
CA LEU A 321 26.21 -22.42 -3.43
C LEU A 321 27.22 -23.25 -2.63
N GLY A 322 27.12 -24.58 -2.64
CA GLY A 322 28.11 -25.51 -2.11
C GLY A 322 28.01 -25.76 -0.61
N VAL A 323 26.87 -25.45 -0.01
CA VAL A 323 26.59 -25.89 1.38
C VAL A 323 26.69 -27.42 1.43
N PRO A 324 27.40 -28.01 2.39
CA PRO A 324 27.52 -29.46 2.51
C PRO A 324 26.16 -30.12 2.66
N GLN A 325 25.98 -31.27 1.98
CA GLN A 325 24.71 -32.00 2.01
C GLN A 325 24.25 -32.36 3.44
N SER A 326 25.20 -32.73 4.33
CA SER A 326 24.90 -33.00 5.73
C SER A 326 24.38 -31.80 6.51
N VAL A 327 24.79 -30.58 6.12
CA VAL A 327 24.30 -29.33 6.73
C VAL A 327 22.89 -29.04 6.21
N ILE A 328 22.64 -29.24 4.91
CA ILE A 328 21.31 -29.05 4.31
C ILE A 328 20.32 -30.01 4.97
N GLU A 329 20.66 -31.29 5.08
CA GLU A 329 19.81 -32.32 5.72
C GLU A 329 19.53 -32.02 7.19
N ALA A 330 20.52 -31.51 7.94
CA ALA A 330 20.35 -31.11 9.34
C ALA A 330 19.38 -29.94 9.52
N HIS A 331 19.14 -29.13 8.46
CA HIS A 331 18.25 -27.98 8.47
C HIS A 331 16.93 -28.22 7.70
N GLU A 332 16.56 -29.47 7.43
CA GLU A 332 15.34 -29.77 6.65
C GLU A 332 14.06 -29.17 7.24
N GLY A 333 13.95 -29.14 8.57
CA GLY A 333 12.84 -28.50 9.27
C GLY A 333 12.73 -27.00 8.99
N MET A 334 13.87 -26.32 8.82
CA MET A 334 13.92 -24.90 8.42
C MET A 334 13.34 -24.70 7.02
N PHE A 335 13.77 -25.50 6.03
CA PHE A 335 13.29 -25.39 4.65
C PHE A 335 11.79 -25.65 4.52
N SER A 336 11.24 -26.55 5.34
CA SER A 336 9.82 -26.86 5.36
C SER A 336 8.95 -25.78 6.02
N ASN A 337 9.57 -24.84 6.74
CA ASN A 337 8.92 -23.78 7.49
C ASN A 337 9.40 -22.38 7.08
N MET A 338 9.78 -22.18 5.81
CA MET A 338 10.16 -20.87 5.27
C MET A 338 8.97 -19.94 5.13
N LEU A 339 7.78 -20.51 4.93
CA LEU A 339 6.51 -19.80 4.80
C LEU A 339 5.52 -20.26 5.87
N GLY A 340 4.56 -19.36 6.20
CA GLY A 340 3.41 -19.66 7.04
C GLY A 340 2.11 -19.12 6.44
N LEU A 341 1.01 -19.86 6.67
CA LEU A 341 -0.34 -19.44 6.32
C LEU A 341 -1.05 -18.94 7.59
N ILE A 342 -1.17 -17.61 7.74
CA ILE A 342 -1.75 -16.99 8.91
C ILE A 342 -3.03 -16.26 8.51
N ARG A 343 -4.17 -16.69 9.06
CA ARG A 343 -5.49 -16.15 8.70
C ARG A 343 -5.74 -16.10 7.18
N GLY A 344 -5.28 -17.14 6.47
CA GLY A 344 -5.41 -17.25 5.01
C GLY A 344 -4.44 -16.40 4.20
N ARG A 345 -3.44 -15.77 4.79
CA ARG A 345 -2.42 -14.97 4.09
C ARG A 345 -1.05 -15.61 4.25
N ILE A 346 -0.22 -15.52 3.21
CA ILE A 346 1.13 -16.08 3.21
C ILE A 346 2.12 -15.08 3.81
N TYR A 347 3.00 -15.58 4.67
CA TYR A 347 4.07 -14.82 5.33
C TYR A 347 5.41 -15.54 5.20
N TYR A 348 6.51 -14.78 5.15
CA TYR A 348 7.85 -15.31 5.36
C TYR A 348 8.13 -15.52 6.84
N ASN A 349 8.78 -16.64 7.18
CA ASN A 349 9.42 -16.85 8.47
C ASN A 349 10.79 -16.18 8.45
N LEU A 350 10.89 -14.95 8.98
CA LEU A 350 12.14 -14.18 8.94
C LEU A 350 13.31 -14.87 9.61
N LEU A 351 13.10 -15.53 10.75
CA LEU A 351 14.18 -16.23 11.44
C LEU A 351 14.76 -17.38 10.59
N ASN A 352 13.91 -18.12 9.88
CA ASN A 352 14.37 -19.16 8.97
C ASN A 352 15.07 -18.58 7.74
N TRP A 353 14.68 -17.39 7.29
CA TRP A 353 15.40 -16.66 6.26
C TRP A 353 16.83 -16.28 6.72
N TYR A 354 16.99 -15.76 7.92
CA TYR A 354 18.31 -15.44 8.48
C TYR A 354 19.15 -16.71 8.68
N ARG A 355 18.54 -17.82 9.15
CA ARG A 355 19.22 -19.12 9.23
C ARG A 355 19.69 -19.60 7.84
N LEU A 356 18.85 -19.48 6.83
CA LEU A 356 19.20 -19.85 5.45
C LEU A 356 20.44 -19.08 4.98
N LEU A 357 20.49 -17.78 5.18
CA LEU A 357 21.61 -16.96 4.72
C LEU A 357 22.87 -17.18 5.56
N SER A 358 22.73 -17.47 6.83
CA SER A 358 23.86 -17.80 7.68
C SER A 358 24.56 -19.10 7.23
N LEU A 359 23.87 -19.94 6.45
CA LEU A 359 24.49 -21.11 5.81
C LEU A 359 25.48 -20.73 4.70
N PHE A 360 25.48 -19.49 4.22
CA PHE A 360 26.36 -19.05 3.14
C PHE A 360 27.58 -18.31 3.70
N PRO A 361 28.81 -18.75 3.36
CA PRO A 361 30.05 -18.21 3.94
C PRO A 361 30.31 -16.72 3.68
N LEU A 362 29.60 -16.12 2.72
CA LEU A 362 29.81 -14.74 2.27
C LEU A 362 28.80 -13.77 2.85
N PHE A 363 27.62 -14.24 3.21
CA PHE A 363 26.47 -13.39 3.53
C PHE A 363 26.15 -13.35 5.04
N GLY A 364 26.71 -14.28 5.82
CA GLY A 364 26.37 -14.53 7.22
C GLY A 364 26.64 -13.43 8.24
N LYS A 365 27.11 -12.24 7.83
CA LYS A 365 27.39 -11.12 8.75
C LYS A 365 26.88 -9.75 8.30
N SER A 366 26.14 -9.67 7.20
CA SER A 366 25.65 -8.39 6.67
C SER A 366 24.12 -8.37 6.65
N GLY A 367 23.51 -7.90 7.74
CA GLY A 367 22.06 -7.67 7.83
C GLY A 367 21.56 -6.76 6.72
N SER A 368 22.29 -5.71 6.36
CA SER A 368 21.93 -4.74 5.33
C SER A 368 21.78 -5.33 3.91
N PHE A 369 22.50 -6.41 3.58
CA PHE A 369 22.34 -7.11 2.31
C PHE A 369 20.99 -7.82 2.23
N MET A 370 20.53 -8.35 3.36
CA MET A 370 19.24 -9.01 3.49
C MET A 370 18.07 -8.07 3.31
N GLU A 371 18.12 -6.95 4.02
CA GLU A 371 17.10 -5.91 3.96
C GLU A 371 16.92 -5.43 2.52
N THR A 372 18.06 -5.27 1.80
CA THR A 372 18.03 -4.91 0.36
C THR A 372 17.41 -6.02 -0.50
N MET A 373 17.72 -7.30 -0.22
CA MET A 373 17.17 -8.45 -0.98
C MET A 373 15.67 -8.63 -0.77
N MET A 374 15.18 -8.37 0.42
CA MET A 374 13.76 -8.53 0.75
C MET A 374 12.94 -7.29 0.43
N GLY A 375 13.55 -6.22 -0.10
CA GLY A 375 12.86 -4.97 -0.38
C GLY A 375 12.37 -4.27 0.89
N VAL A 376 12.94 -4.62 2.06
CA VAL A 376 12.60 -4.00 3.34
C VAL A 376 13.06 -2.54 3.28
N LYS A 377 12.12 -1.63 3.31
CA LYS A 377 12.39 -0.18 3.24
C LYS A 377 12.87 0.40 4.57
N GLN A 378 12.78 -0.36 5.65
CA GLN A 378 13.15 0.06 7.01
C GLN A 378 14.04 -1.00 7.65
N SER A 379 15.09 -0.58 8.36
CA SER A 379 15.90 -1.47 9.17
C SER A 379 15.04 -2.16 10.23
N LEU A 380 15.40 -3.41 10.55
CA LEU A 380 14.75 -4.14 11.64
C LEU A 380 14.82 -3.33 12.93
N GLU A 381 13.75 -3.39 13.70
CA GLU A 381 13.68 -2.75 15.02
C GLU A 381 14.87 -3.22 15.87
N GLU A 382 15.54 -2.28 16.56
CA GLU A 382 16.69 -2.57 17.42
C GLU A 382 16.39 -3.66 18.46
N ASP A 383 15.14 -3.77 18.91
CA ASP A 383 14.68 -4.77 19.88
C ASP A 383 14.71 -6.21 19.33
N LEU A 384 14.63 -6.38 18.00
CA LEU A 384 14.69 -7.68 17.33
C LEU A 384 16.12 -8.11 16.99
N GLN A 385 17.07 -7.17 16.95
CA GLN A 385 18.46 -7.43 16.60
C GLN A 385 19.10 -8.54 17.43
N PRO A 386 18.93 -8.63 18.77
CA PRO A 386 19.49 -9.71 19.57
C PRO A 386 18.99 -11.10 19.18
N ILE A 387 17.73 -11.21 18.73
CA ILE A 387 17.13 -12.47 18.27
C ILE A 387 17.78 -12.91 16.95
N PHE A 388 18.02 -11.97 16.03
CA PHE A 388 18.68 -12.26 14.77
C PHE A 388 20.15 -12.59 14.97
N ASP A 389 20.85 -11.87 15.81
CA ASP A 389 22.26 -12.12 16.14
C ASP A 389 22.44 -13.54 16.71
N ALA A 390 21.55 -13.98 17.61
CA ALA A 390 21.56 -15.34 18.14
C ALA A 390 21.41 -16.40 17.04
N VAL A 391 20.52 -16.17 16.05
CA VAL A 391 20.33 -17.07 14.91
C VAL A 391 21.57 -17.13 14.01
N VAL A 392 22.24 -16.00 13.79
CA VAL A 392 23.46 -15.91 12.98
C VAL A 392 24.65 -16.55 13.68
N ASP A 393 24.73 -16.47 15.00
CA ASP A 393 25.81 -17.07 15.80
C ASP A 393 25.75 -18.61 15.83
N GLU A 394 24.58 -19.21 15.60
CA GLU A 394 24.40 -20.68 15.42
C GLU A 394 24.93 -21.18 14.07
N ALA A 395 25.35 -20.30 13.16
CA ALA A 395 25.74 -20.63 11.80
C ALA A 395 26.99 -21.51 11.72
N PRO A 396 27.05 -22.44 10.74
CA PRO A 396 28.23 -23.25 10.50
C PRO A 396 29.42 -22.36 10.10
N GLN A 397 30.55 -22.49 10.82
CA GLN A 397 31.78 -21.78 10.48
C GLN A 397 32.57 -22.54 9.40
N TYR A 398 32.75 -21.91 8.24
CA TYR A 398 33.53 -22.50 7.15
C TYR A 398 35.00 -21.99 7.20
N GLY A 399 35.95 -22.91 7.08
CA GLY A 399 37.37 -22.53 6.96
C GLY A 399 37.63 -21.79 5.64
N ARG A 400 38.64 -20.89 5.62
CA ARG A 400 39.02 -20.02 4.48
C ARG A 400 39.12 -20.76 3.14
N PHE A 401 39.66 -22.00 3.12
CA PHE A 401 39.77 -22.79 1.88
C PHE A 401 38.42 -23.23 1.30
N LYS A 402 37.45 -23.56 2.16
CA LYS A 402 36.10 -23.88 1.72
C LYS A 402 35.39 -22.64 1.13
N SER A 403 35.56 -21.48 1.76
CA SER A 403 34.98 -20.22 1.26
C SER A 403 35.54 -19.85 -0.13
N VAL A 404 36.86 -20.00 -0.36
CA VAL A 404 37.48 -19.76 -1.69
C VAL A 404 36.97 -20.78 -2.73
N GLY A 405 36.88 -22.05 -2.38
CA GLY A 405 36.34 -23.10 -3.26
C GLY A 405 34.89 -22.80 -3.69
N LEU A 406 34.10 -22.28 -2.76
CA LEU A 406 32.72 -21.87 -3.01
C LEU A 406 32.63 -20.68 -3.98
N MET A 407 33.48 -19.65 -3.78
CA MET A 407 33.58 -18.50 -4.69
C MET A 407 33.89 -18.92 -6.12
N ILE A 408 34.87 -19.85 -6.27
CA ILE A 408 35.22 -20.38 -7.59
C ILE A 408 34.04 -21.12 -8.21
N ARG A 409 33.33 -21.94 -7.44
CA ARG A 409 32.15 -22.68 -7.90
C ARG A 409 31.03 -21.74 -8.35
N LEU A 410 30.74 -20.72 -7.56
CA LEU A 410 29.76 -19.67 -7.92
C LEU A 410 30.17 -18.97 -9.21
N ALA A 411 31.44 -18.54 -9.34
CA ALA A 411 31.95 -17.90 -10.54
C ALA A 411 31.80 -18.80 -11.80
N VAL A 412 32.09 -20.09 -11.68
CA VAL A 412 31.91 -21.05 -12.78
C VAL A 412 30.43 -21.16 -13.21
N HIS A 413 29.51 -21.25 -12.25
CA HIS A 413 28.08 -21.26 -12.54
C HIS A 413 27.61 -19.96 -13.17
N MET A 414 28.17 -18.82 -12.75
CA MET A 414 27.87 -17.51 -13.35
C MET A 414 28.30 -17.40 -14.82
N LEU A 415 29.39 -18.04 -15.23
CA LEU A 415 29.90 -17.99 -16.61
C LEU A 415 29.04 -18.81 -17.61
N GLY A 416 28.34 -19.84 -17.17
CA GLY A 416 27.56 -20.76 -18.00
C GLY A 416 26.07 -20.44 -18.16
N GLY A 417 25.57 -19.33 -17.60
CA GLY A 417 24.15 -19.09 -17.38
C GLY A 417 23.25 -19.09 -18.62
N ALA A 418 23.64 -18.46 -19.72
CA ALA A 418 22.80 -18.35 -20.92
C ALA A 418 22.40 -19.74 -21.49
N ARG A 419 23.38 -20.61 -21.71
CA ARG A 419 23.13 -21.97 -22.21
C ARG A 419 22.35 -22.84 -21.21
N ALA A 420 22.50 -22.59 -19.89
CA ALA A 420 21.73 -23.28 -18.86
C ALA A 420 20.26 -22.86 -18.91
N ASN A 421 19.99 -21.57 -19.12
CA ASN A 421 18.62 -21.04 -19.26
C ASN A 421 17.93 -21.60 -20.52
N GLU A 422 18.62 -21.61 -21.69
CA GLU A 422 18.07 -22.22 -22.91
C GLU A 422 17.68 -23.68 -22.72
N ARG A 423 18.54 -24.46 -22.05
CA ARG A 423 18.24 -25.89 -21.76
C ARG A 423 17.08 -26.04 -20.78
N PHE A 424 16.99 -25.14 -19.79
CA PHE A 424 15.89 -25.14 -18.84
C PHE A 424 14.57 -24.80 -19.54
N LEU A 425 14.53 -23.74 -20.34
CA LEU A 425 13.34 -23.37 -21.11
C LEU A 425 12.91 -24.47 -22.07
N ALA A 426 13.84 -25.12 -22.78
CA ALA A 426 13.54 -26.25 -23.63
C ALA A 426 13.01 -27.48 -22.84
N ARG A 427 13.41 -27.64 -21.57
CA ARG A 427 12.86 -28.66 -20.68
C ARG A 427 11.43 -28.31 -20.28
N VAL A 428 11.18 -27.06 -19.83
CA VAL A 428 9.85 -26.57 -19.46
C VAL A 428 8.88 -26.77 -20.63
N ASP A 429 9.23 -26.28 -21.80
CA ASP A 429 8.41 -26.43 -23.02
C ASP A 429 8.06 -27.90 -23.30
N ARG A 430 9.05 -28.78 -23.27
CA ARG A 430 8.84 -30.23 -23.52
C ARG A 430 7.93 -30.90 -22.49
N VAL A 431 7.94 -30.44 -21.22
CA VAL A 431 7.17 -31.05 -20.15
C VAL A 431 5.78 -30.42 -20.04
N CYS A 432 5.67 -29.10 -20.17
CA CYS A 432 4.43 -28.37 -19.99
C CYS A 432 3.53 -28.37 -21.23
N ARG A 433 4.08 -28.24 -22.43
CA ARG A 433 3.27 -28.18 -23.67
C ARG A 433 2.29 -29.36 -23.84
N PRO A 434 2.65 -30.65 -23.61
CA PRO A 434 1.69 -31.72 -23.69
C PRO A 434 0.57 -31.64 -22.62
N VAL A 435 0.81 -30.94 -21.53
CA VAL A 435 -0.18 -30.72 -20.47
C VAL A 435 -1.15 -29.61 -20.86
N GLU A 436 -0.64 -28.53 -21.45
CA GLU A 436 -1.44 -27.42 -21.99
C GLU A 436 -2.37 -27.86 -23.12
N GLU A 437 -1.91 -28.81 -23.97
CA GLU A 437 -2.70 -29.37 -25.08
C GLU A 437 -3.70 -30.46 -24.62
N ALA A 438 -3.58 -30.97 -23.38
CA ALA A 438 -4.41 -32.05 -22.86
C ALA A 438 -5.72 -31.53 -22.26
N ASP A 439 -6.81 -32.21 -22.51
CA ASP A 439 -8.07 -31.98 -21.80
C ASP A 439 -8.01 -32.63 -20.41
N LEU A 440 -7.60 -31.81 -19.42
CA LEU A 440 -7.42 -32.26 -18.04
C LEU A 440 -8.73 -32.71 -17.37
N THR A 441 -9.89 -32.29 -17.90
CA THR A 441 -11.21 -32.67 -17.37
C THR A 441 -11.54 -34.14 -17.60
N LYS A 442 -10.85 -34.76 -18.54
CA LYS A 442 -10.99 -36.20 -18.85
C LYS A 442 -10.16 -37.12 -17.95
N LEU A 443 -9.21 -36.51 -17.19
CA LEU A 443 -8.37 -37.28 -16.28
C LEU A 443 -9.11 -37.55 -14.96
N ASN A 444 -8.97 -38.77 -14.43
CA ASN A 444 -9.39 -39.06 -13.06
C ASN A 444 -8.40 -38.46 -12.05
N LEU A 445 -8.80 -38.33 -10.79
CA LEU A 445 -8.00 -37.72 -9.74
C LEU A 445 -6.60 -38.36 -9.56
N PRO A 446 -6.43 -39.69 -9.54
CA PRO A 446 -5.10 -40.32 -9.51
C PRO A 446 -4.19 -39.89 -10.66
N ASP A 447 -4.72 -39.79 -11.88
CA ASP A 447 -3.94 -39.39 -13.06
C ASP A 447 -3.56 -37.90 -13.00
N GLN A 448 -4.44 -37.04 -12.47
CA GLN A 448 -4.14 -35.63 -12.22
C GLN A 448 -3.03 -35.48 -11.17
N ILE A 449 -3.08 -36.25 -10.08
CA ILE A 449 -2.03 -36.26 -9.04
C ILE A 449 -0.70 -36.72 -9.65
N ALA A 450 -0.69 -37.83 -10.40
CA ALA A 450 0.51 -38.36 -11.05
C ALA A 450 1.11 -37.33 -12.05
N LEU A 451 0.26 -36.58 -12.77
CA LEU A 451 0.69 -35.53 -13.65
C LEU A 451 1.35 -34.38 -12.87
N TYR A 452 0.73 -33.94 -11.78
CA TYR A 452 1.26 -32.90 -10.89
C TYR A 452 2.62 -33.33 -10.30
N GLU A 453 2.75 -34.52 -9.76
CA GLU A 453 4.00 -35.08 -9.23
C GLU A 453 5.10 -35.11 -10.32
N ARG A 454 4.74 -35.47 -11.54
CA ARG A 454 5.66 -35.44 -12.68
C ARG A 454 6.15 -34.01 -12.98
N LEU A 455 5.27 -33.00 -12.95
CA LEU A 455 5.65 -31.60 -13.16
C LEU A 455 6.62 -31.13 -12.07
N LEU A 456 6.38 -31.49 -10.81
CA LEU A 456 7.30 -31.20 -9.71
C LEU A 456 8.67 -31.87 -9.94
N ASP A 457 8.69 -33.12 -10.33
CA ASP A 457 9.92 -33.91 -10.52
C ASP A 457 10.74 -33.40 -11.73
N GLU A 458 10.08 -33.16 -12.85
CA GLU A 458 10.77 -32.83 -14.10
C GLU A 458 11.06 -31.34 -14.27
N VAL A 459 10.33 -30.45 -13.60
CA VAL A 459 10.52 -28.98 -13.70
C VAL A 459 11.09 -28.42 -12.40
N LEU A 460 10.35 -28.53 -11.29
CA LEU A 460 10.71 -27.86 -10.04
C LEU A 460 12.03 -28.35 -9.45
N LYS A 461 12.30 -29.67 -9.46
CA LYS A 461 13.57 -30.25 -9.00
C LYS A 461 14.78 -29.90 -9.90
N HIS A 462 14.56 -29.14 -10.97
CA HIS A 462 15.60 -28.69 -11.90
C HIS A 462 15.73 -27.17 -11.98
N TRP A 463 15.30 -26.43 -10.94
CA TRP A 463 15.18 -24.97 -10.91
C TRP A 463 16.52 -24.20 -10.80
N LYS A 464 17.66 -24.88 -10.96
CA LYS A 464 19.01 -24.28 -10.81
C LYS A 464 19.29 -23.13 -11.78
N ALA A 465 18.80 -23.20 -13.02
CA ALA A 465 19.06 -22.18 -14.02
C ALA A 465 18.38 -20.82 -13.67
N PRO A 466 17.08 -20.78 -13.30
CA PRO A 466 16.47 -19.57 -12.77
C PRO A 466 17.22 -18.99 -11.56
N ILE A 467 17.60 -19.81 -10.57
CA ILE A 467 18.35 -19.34 -9.39
C ILE A 467 19.66 -18.64 -9.78
N VAL A 468 20.43 -19.24 -10.71
CA VAL A 468 21.67 -18.64 -11.22
C VAL A 468 21.38 -17.32 -11.94
N ASN A 469 20.31 -17.27 -12.74
CA ASN A 469 19.91 -16.06 -13.45
C ASN A 469 19.57 -14.93 -12.48
N ASP A 470 18.74 -15.20 -11.49
CA ASP A 470 18.34 -14.21 -10.47
C ASP A 470 19.55 -13.71 -9.67
N THR A 471 20.43 -14.63 -9.25
CA THR A 471 21.67 -14.27 -8.56
C THR A 471 22.54 -13.34 -9.42
N ARG A 472 22.63 -13.58 -10.73
CA ARG A 472 23.38 -12.70 -11.66
C ARG A 472 22.75 -11.32 -11.77
N CYS A 473 21.43 -11.26 -11.91
CA CYS A 473 20.70 -9.99 -11.96
C CYS A 473 20.91 -9.17 -10.68
N MET A 474 20.82 -9.82 -9.52
CA MET A 474 21.06 -9.17 -8.24
C MET A 474 22.47 -8.63 -8.08
N ILE A 475 23.49 -9.42 -8.44
CA ILE A 475 24.88 -8.97 -8.37
C ILE A 475 25.10 -7.79 -9.33
N ALA A 476 24.60 -7.87 -10.58
CA ALA A 476 24.73 -6.79 -11.55
C ALA A 476 24.02 -5.51 -11.07
N PHE A 477 22.82 -5.64 -10.51
CA PHE A 477 22.05 -4.53 -9.95
C PHE A 477 22.78 -3.87 -8.77
N GLY A 478 23.30 -4.66 -7.83
CA GLY A 478 24.10 -4.15 -6.71
C GLY A 478 25.42 -3.48 -7.13
N MET A 479 26.07 -4.01 -8.17
CA MET A 479 27.26 -3.35 -8.77
C MET A 479 26.88 -2.02 -9.41
N LEU A 480 25.79 -1.95 -10.17
CA LEU A 480 25.32 -0.71 -10.78
C LEU A 480 24.99 0.33 -9.69
N LYS A 481 24.28 -0.07 -8.63
CA LYS A 481 23.99 0.80 -7.48
C LYS A 481 25.29 1.39 -6.89
N SER A 482 26.27 0.56 -6.60
CA SER A 482 27.55 1.01 -6.04
C SER A 482 28.33 1.94 -6.99
N LEU A 483 28.18 1.77 -8.29
CA LEU A 483 28.79 2.66 -9.28
C LEU A 483 28.07 4.00 -9.38
N THR A 484 26.75 4.01 -9.44
CA THR A 484 25.96 5.25 -9.49
C THR A 484 26.15 6.10 -8.24
N GLU A 485 26.18 5.49 -7.05
CA GLU A 485 26.52 6.19 -5.80
C GLU A 485 27.91 6.85 -5.85
N LYS A 486 28.90 6.19 -6.46
CA LYS A 486 30.24 6.75 -6.63
C LYS A 486 30.31 7.86 -7.69
N TRP A 487 29.55 7.75 -8.76
CA TRP A 487 29.54 8.76 -9.85
C TRP A 487 28.88 10.05 -9.40
N ILE A 488 27.87 9.99 -8.53
CA ILE A 488 27.14 11.15 -8.02
C ILE A 488 27.79 11.75 -6.76
N ALA A 489 28.74 11.06 -6.09
CA ALA A 489 29.42 11.56 -4.90
C ALA A 489 30.20 12.87 -5.17
N GLY A 490 29.51 13.98 -5.24
CA GLY A 490 30.06 15.33 -5.54
C GLY A 490 29.08 16.27 -6.24
N ASP A 491 27.96 15.80 -6.73
CA ASP A 491 26.94 16.59 -7.43
C ASP A 491 25.67 16.61 -6.55
N GLY A 492 25.48 17.68 -5.80
CA GLY A 492 24.52 17.75 -4.69
C GLY A 492 23.01 17.74 -5.05
N ASP A 493 22.62 17.52 -6.31
CA ASP A 493 21.22 17.66 -6.77
C ASP A 493 20.62 16.41 -7.45
N GLN A 494 21.37 15.32 -7.63
CA GLN A 494 20.86 14.09 -8.27
C GLN A 494 20.83 12.91 -7.30
N ASP A 495 19.68 12.23 -7.26
CA ASP A 495 19.49 10.98 -6.50
C ASP A 495 20.12 9.80 -7.26
N ALA A 496 21.05 9.08 -6.60
CA ALA A 496 21.72 7.90 -7.16
C ALA A 496 20.74 6.77 -7.56
N ALA A 497 19.63 6.64 -6.84
CA ALA A 497 18.59 5.66 -7.16
C ALA A 497 17.83 6.03 -8.44
N SER A 498 17.58 7.32 -8.66
CA SER A 498 16.96 7.82 -9.89
C SER A 498 17.88 7.56 -11.10
N LEU A 499 19.17 7.91 -11.01
CA LEU A 499 20.13 7.63 -12.07
C LEU A 499 20.24 6.14 -12.40
N GLN A 500 20.24 5.26 -11.38
CA GLN A 500 20.26 3.82 -11.58
C GLN A 500 19.03 3.34 -12.36
N ASN A 501 17.84 3.80 -11.99
CA ASN A 501 16.60 3.46 -12.68
C ASN A 501 16.58 3.96 -14.12
N ASP A 502 17.03 5.19 -14.35
CA ASP A 502 17.09 5.80 -15.68
C ASP A 502 18.07 5.05 -16.62
N LEU A 503 19.22 4.61 -16.11
CA LEU A 503 20.17 3.77 -16.85
C LEU A 503 19.61 2.40 -17.23
N LEU A 504 18.67 1.87 -16.45
CA LEU A 504 17.98 0.60 -16.72
C LEU A 504 16.77 0.76 -17.64
N CYS A 505 16.25 1.99 -17.80
CA CYS A 505 15.15 2.26 -18.71
C CYS A 505 15.49 1.86 -20.14
N GLY A 506 14.56 1.20 -20.86
CA GLY A 506 14.71 0.85 -22.27
C GLY A 506 15.91 -0.04 -22.58
N SER A 507 16.37 -0.86 -21.63
CA SER A 507 17.57 -1.70 -21.77
C SER A 507 17.39 -2.96 -22.62
N GLY A 508 16.25 -3.14 -23.30
CA GLY A 508 16.02 -4.24 -24.23
C GLY A 508 14.60 -4.83 -24.16
N ASP A 509 14.35 -5.78 -25.06
CA ASP A 509 13.09 -6.54 -25.11
C ASP A 509 13.00 -7.50 -23.92
N LEU A 510 12.45 -7.02 -22.82
CA LEU A 510 12.17 -7.86 -21.67
C LEU A 510 10.88 -8.65 -21.94
N LYS A 511 10.96 -9.97 -21.86
CA LYS A 511 9.79 -10.86 -21.98
C LYS A 511 8.65 -10.48 -21.03
N SER A 512 8.98 -9.94 -19.88
CA SER A 512 7.98 -9.50 -18.88
C SER A 512 7.19 -8.25 -19.30
N THR A 513 7.68 -7.45 -20.24
CA THR A 513 6.97 -6.25 -20.76
C THR A 513 6.20 -6.52 -22.04
N GLU A 514 6.43 -7.65 -22.69
CA GLU A 514 5.79 -8.03 -23.96
C GLU A 514 4.26 -8.13 -23.86
N PRO A 515 3.67 -8.72 -22.79
CA PRO A 515 2.21 -8.77 -22.64
C PRO A 515 1.58 -7.37 -22.64
N MET A 516 2.15 -6.43 -21.90
CA MET A 516 1.66 -5.04 -21.86
C MET A 516 1.80 -4.37 -23.23
N ARG A 517 2.93 -4.55 -23.91
CA ARG A 517 3.18 -3.99 -25.26
C ARG A 517 2.12 -4.47 -26.26
N LEU A 518 1.80 -5.76 -26.27
CA LEU A 518 0.78 -6.33 -27.16
C LEU A 518 -0.62 -5.78 -26.87
N LEU A 519 -0.98 -5.59 -25.60
CA LEU A 519 -2.26 -4.97 -25.22
C LEU A 519 -2.33 -3.51 -25.65
N LEU A 520 -1.24 -2.76 -25.54
CA LEU A 520 -1.15 -1.37 -26.03
C LEU A 520 -1.24 -1.28 -27.55
N GLU A 521 -0.69 -2.25 -28.27
CA GLU A 521 -0.84 -2.32 -29.75
C GLU A 521 -2.29 -2.57 -30.12
N ILE A 522 -2.99 -3.49 -29.45
CA ILE A 522 -4.44 -3.73 -29.65
C ILE A 522 -5.25 -2.46 -29.31
N ALA A 523 -4.93 -1.81 -28.19
CA ALA A 523 -5.59 -0.57 -27.79
C ALA A 523 -5.39 0.55 -28.83
N SER A 524 -4.19 0.72 -29.36
CA SER A 524 -3.87 1.71 -30.38
C SER A 524 -4.60 1.43 -31.71
N GLU A 525 -4.71 0.16 -32.09
CA GLU A 525 -5.48 -0.26 -33.27
C GLU A 525 -6.96 0.10 -33.14
N ILE A 526 -7.56 -0.16 -31.96
CA ILE A 526 -8.95 0.17 -31.67
C ILE A 526 -9.16 1.69 -31.58
N ASP A 527 -8.25 2.43 -30.96
CA ASP A 527 -8.35 3.89 -30.82
C ASP A 527 -8.26 4.62 -32.17
N GLY A 528 -7.64 3.98 -33.18
CA GLY A 528 -7.58 4.46 -34.56
C GLY A 528 -8.83 4.24 -35.39
N ASP A 529 -9.86 3.54 -34.88
CA ASP A 529 -11.14 3.25 -35.56
C ASP A 529 -12.31 3.74 -34.70
N ASP A 530 -12.94 4.84 -35.10
CA ASP A 530 -14.01 5.49 -34.33
C ASP A 530 -15.22 4.58 -34.08
N GLU A 531 -15.57 3.67 -35.01
CA GLU A 531 -16.69 2.75 -34.88
C GLU A 531 -16.39 1.67 -33.81
N ILE A 532 -15.21 1.06 -33.90
CA ILE A 532 -14.79 0.01 -32.97
C ILE A 532 -14.55 0.61 -31.58
N ARG A 533 -13.91 1.78 -31.53
CA ARG A 533 -13.67 2.52 -30.29
C ARG A 533 -14.99 2.89 -29.59
N GLY A 534 -15.98 3.41 -30.35
CA GLY A 534 -17.30 3.72 -29.82
C GLY A 534 -17.97 2.48 -29.21
N LEU A 535 -17.97 1.36 -29.93
CA LEU A 535 -18.56 0.12 -29.44
C LEU A 535 -17.85 -0.42 -28.19
N LEU A 536 -16.51 -0.38 -28.16
CA LEU A 536 -15.72 -0.81 -26.99
C LEU A 536 -16.03 0.00 -25.75
N LEU A 537 -16.23 1.33 -25.88
CA LEU A 537 -16.46 2.21 -24.74
C LEU A 537 -17.91 2.20 -24.23
N ASP A 538 -18.87 1.88 -25.11
CA ASP A 538 -20.31 1.87 -24.83
C ASP A 538 -20.80 0.53 -24.26
N GLN A 539 -20.06 -0.55 -24.46
CA GLN A 539 -20.42 -1.90 -24.03
C GLN A 539 -19.60 -2.33 -22.79
N THR A 540 -20.10 -3.35 -22.08
CA THR A 540 -19.29 -4.09 -21.11
C THR A 540 -18.23 -4.92 -21.83
N SER A 541 -17.19 -5.34 -21.12
CA SER A 541 -16.15 -6.18 -21.70
C SER A 541 -16.67 -7.55 -22.17
N GLU A 542 -17.68 -8.10 -21.46
CA GLU A 542 -18.37 -9.32 -21.85
C GLU A 542 -19.13 -9.14 -23.17
N GLU A 543 -19.96 -8.10 -23.28
CA GLU A 543 -20.75 -7.83 -24.49
C GLU A 543 -19.85 -7.59 -25.71
N PHE A 544 -18.76 -6.86 -25.54
CA PHE A 544 -17.80 -6.64 -26.62
C PHE A 544 -17.09 -7.95 -27.03
N TRP A 545 -16.72 -8.80 -26.06
CA TRP A 545 -16.15 -10.11 -26.34
C TRP A 545 -17.14 -11.01 -27.11
N GLU A 546 -18.42 -11.03 -26.73
CA GLU A 546 -19.47 -11.75 -27.43
C GLU A 546 -19.65 -11.23 -28.87
N ALA A 547 -19.64 -9.91 -29.08
CA ALA A 547 -19.71 -9.31 -30.41
C ALA A 547 -18.53 -9.75 -31.31
N LEU A 548 -17.31 -9.85 -30.74
CA LEU A 548 -16.16 -10.41 -31.45
C LEU A 548 -16.36 -11.88 -31.82
N GLN A 549 -16.98 -12.69 -30.92
CA GLN A 549 -17.29 -14.09 -31.21
C GLN A 549 -18.34 -14.22 -32.32
N ASP A 550 -19.30 -13.35 -32.38
CA ASP A 550 -20.36 -13.28 -33.40
C ASP A 550 -19.87 -12.76 -34.77
N GLY A 551 -18.60 -12.40 -34.87
CA GLY A 551 -17.95 -12.04 -36.14
C GLY A 551 -17.78 -10.54 -36.38
N PHE A 552 -18.07 -9.71 -35.37
CA PHE A 552 -17.64 -8.31 -35.39
C PHE A 552 -16.11 -8.22 -35.35
N ALA A 553 -15.48 -7.46 -36.24
CA ALA A 553 -14.05 -7.24 -36.32
C ALA A 553 -13.17 -8.53 -36.21
N PRO A 554 -13.21 -9.46 -37.19
CA PRO A 554 -12.51 -10.76 -37.10
C PRO A 554 -11.01 -10.65 -36.90
N HIS A 555 -10.38 -9.56 -37.38
CA HIS A 555 -8.95 -9.29 -37.20
C HIS A 555 -8.60 -9.03 -35.72
N LEU A 556 -9.47 -8.27 -35.00
CA LEU A 556 -9.29 -8.03 -33.56
C LEU A 556 -9.51 -9.31 -32.76
N LYS A 557 -10.54 -10.08 -33.10
CA LYS A 557 -10.76 -11.41 -32.50
C LYS A 557 -9.47 -12.24 -32.55
N ALA A 558 -8.86 -12.34 -33.73
CA ALA A 558 -7.64 -13.10 -33.90
C ALA A 558 -6.47 -12.54 -33.05
N ARG A 559 -6.39 -11.21 -32.89
CA ARG A 559 -5.38 -10.57 -32.02
C ARG A 559 -5.60 -10.93 -30.55
N PHE A 560 -6.83 -10.83 -30.04
CA PHE A 560 -7.17 -11.21 -28.67
C PHE A 560 -6.93 -12.70 -28.43
N GLU A 561 -7.34 -13.59 -29.33
CA GLU A 561 -7.15 -15.02 -29.22
C GLU A 561 -5.65 -15.39 -29.24
N SER A 562 -4.85 -14.73 -30.09
CA SER A 562 -3.39 -14.90 -30.10
C SER A 562 -2.75 -14.48 -28.78
N TYR A 563 -3.18 -13.34 -28.23
CA TYR A 563 -2.71 -12.87 -26.92
C TYR A 563 -3.06 -13.86 -25.81
N ILE A 564 -4.31 -14.32 -25.76
CA ILE A 564 -4.76 -15.28 -24.74
C ILE A 564 -4.01 -16.60 -24.87
N SER A 565 -3.80 -17.10 -26.09
CA SER A 565 -3.04 -18.33 -26.32
C SER A 565 -1.60 -18.27 -25.81
N GLU A 566 -0.95 -17.11 -25.87
CA GLU A 566 0.46 -16.95 -25.46
C GLU A 566 0.60 -16.47 -24.00
N TYR A 567 -0.31 -15.57 -23.56
CA TYR A 567 -0.24 -14.87 -22.28
C TYR A 567 -1.49 -15.04 -21.41
N GLY A 568 -2.37 -15.99 -21.71
CA GLY A 568 -3.62 -16.19 -20.96
C GLY A 568 -3.42 -16.45 -19.47
N TYR A 569 -2.28 -17.03 -19.09
CA TYR A 569 -1.91 -17.27 -17.69
C TYR A 569 -1.36 -16.04 -16.96
N ARG A 570 -1.09 -14.92 -17.68
CA ARG A 570 -0.53 -13.68 -17.12
C ARG A 570 -1.65 -12.76 -16.64
N CYS A 571 -2.27 -13.10 -15.53
CA CYS A 571 -3.38 -12.35 -14.92
C CYS A 571 -3.05 -11.91 -13.49
N VAL A 572 -3.92 -11.09 -12.92
CA VAL A 572 -3.80 -10.71 -11.51
C VAL A 572 -3.93 -11.96 -10.65
N ASP A 573 -3.08 -12.12 -9.63
CA ASP A 573 -3.01 -13.31 -8.78
C ASP A 573 -2.64 -14.62 -9.52
N GLU A 574 -1.92 -14.53 -10.64
CA GLU A 574 -1.53 -15.66 -11.51
C GLU A 574 -0.81 -16.82 -10.79
N LEU A 575 -0.21 -16.54 -9.62
CA LEU A 575 0.49 -17.55 -8.82
C LEU A 575 -0.43 -18.36 -7.88
N LYS A 576 -1.71 -18.03 -7.83
CA LYS A 576 -2.70 -18.75 -7.01
C LYS A 576 -3.47 -19.75 -7.85
N LEU A 577 -3.56 -21.00 -7.38
CA LEU A 577 -4.26 -22.09 -8.07
C LEU A 577 -5.78 -21.89 -8.17
N GLU A 578 -6.35 -21.06 -7.30
CA GLU A 578 -7.77 -20.68 -7.31
C GLU A 578 -8.11 -19.56 -8.28
N THR A 579 -7.12 -18.92 -8.90
CA THR A 579 -7.35 -17.80 -9.82
C THR A 579 -7.84 -18.33 -11.17
N LEU A 580 -8.93 -17.76 -11.67
CA LEU A 580 -9.38 -17.98 -13.04
C LEU A 580 -8.60 -17.05 -13.96
N ASP A 581 -7.91 -17.63 -14.92
CA ASP A 581 -7.07 -16.91 -15.86
C ASP A 581 -7.84 -16.38 -17.09
N TYR A 582 -7.13 -15.83 -18.06
CA TYR A 582 -7.77 -15.26 -19.26
C TYR A 582 -8.29 -16.33 -20.24
N HIS A 583 -7.89 -17.60 -20.11
CA HIS A 583 -8.52 -18.69 -20.86
C HIS A 583 -9.94 -18.94 -20.34
N ASP A 584 -10.14 -18.85 -19.02
CA ASP A 584 -11.43 -18.97 -18.37
C ASP A 584 -12.30 -17.71 -18.52
N ARG A 585 -11.64 -16.53 -18.52
CA ARG A 585 -12.29 -15.21 -18.54
C ARG A 585 -11.68 -14.28 -19.61
N PRO A 586 -11.84 -14.60 -20.91
CA PRO A 586 -11.22 -13.84 -22.00
C PRO A 586 -11.67 -12.38 -22.08
N HIS A 587 -12.87 -12.05 -21.61
CA HIS A 587 -13.38 -10.67 -21.54
C HIS A 587 -12.52 -9.76 -20.63
N MET A 588 -11.78 -10.31 -19.67
CA MET A 588 -10.90 -9.53 -18.81
C MET A 588 -9.71 -8.91 -19.57
N VAL A 589 -9.27 -9.54 -20.67
CA VAL A 589 -8.28 -8.94 -21.58
C VAL A 589 -8.90 -7.73 -22.29
N VAL A 590 -10.17 -7.86 -22.72
CA VAL A 590 -10.92 -6.74 -23.30
C VAL A 590 -11.06 -5.60 -22.30
N ALA A 591 -11.39 -5.90 -21.03
CA ALA A 591 -11.46 -4.89 -19.97
C ALA A 591 -10.14 -4.11 -19.78
N SER A 592 -8.99 -4.79 -19.88
CA SER A 592 -7.68 -4.14 -19.81
C SER A 592 -7.46 -3.18 -20.99
N VAL A 593 -7.76 -3.61 -22.21
CA VAL A 593 -7.68 -2.78 -23.42
C VAL A 593 -8.66 -1.60 -23.34
N GLN A 594 -9.89 -1.84 -22.88
CA GLN A 594 -10.90 -0.79 -22.66
C GLN A 594 -10.41 0.28 -21.69
N GLY A 595 -9.69 -0.13 -20.63
CA GLY A 595 -9.03 0.79 -19.70
C GLY A 595 -7.97 1.66 -20.40
N TYR A 596 -7.12 1.09 -21.24
CA TYR A 596 -6.10 1.86 -21.98
C TYR A 596 -6.72 2.87 -22.95
N VAL A 597 -7.73 2.46 -23.73
CA VAL A 597 -8.43 3.36 -24.66
C VAL A 597 -9.15 4.47 -23.91
N ARG A 598 -9.84 4.16 -22.79
CA ARG A 598 -10.58 5.15 -21.98
C ARG A 598 -9.69 6.22 -21.38
N HIS A 599 -8.49 5.85 -20.93
CA HIS A 599 -7.55 6.75 -20.27
C HIS A 599 -6.53 7.37 -21.24
N GLY A 600 -6.59 7.06 -22.53
CA GLY A 600 -5.72 7.63 -23.54
C GLY A 600 -4.24 7.29 -23.29
N VAL A 601 -3.95 6.01 -22.98
CA VAL A 601 -2.56 5.57 -22.75
C VAL A 601 -1.79 5.66 -24.07
N PRO A 602 -0.57 6.28 -24.09
CA PRO A 602 0.21 6.41 -25.30
C PRO A 602 0.52 5.07 -25.97
N PRO A 603 0.69 5.04 -27.31
CA PRO A 603 1.13 3.85 -28.03
C PRO A 603 2.45 3.29 -27.48
N ALA A 604 2.64 1.98 -27.62
CA ALA A 604 3.85 1.31 -27.12
C ALA A 604 5.14 1.91 -27.69
N GLU A 605 5.13 2.35 -28.96
CA GLU A 605 6.27 2.98 -29.61
C GLU A 605 6.69 4.29 -28.94
N GLU A 606 5.73 5.14 -28.59
CA GLU A 606 5.99 6.41 -27.89
C GLU A 606 6.55 6.18 -26.49
N ILE A 607 6.04 5.18 -25.79
CA ILE A 607 6.56 4.77 -24.47
C ILE A 607 8.02 4.30 -24.59
N GLU A 608 8.35 3.49 -25.60
CA GLU A 608 9.69 2.99 -25.82
C GLU A 608 10.67 4.09 -26.29
N GLU A 609 10.19 5.07 -27.06
CA GLU A 609 11.00 6.23 -27.44
C GLU A 609 11.34 7.08 -26.22
N ARG A 610 10.35 7.35 -25.36
CA ARG A 610 10.55 8.10 -24.10
C ARG A 610 11.52 7.38 -23.16
N LYS A 611 11.43 6.06 -23.03
CA LYS A 611 12.39 5.27 -22.24
C LYS A 611 13.82 5.39 -22.79
N ARG A 612 14.00 5.38 -24.12
CA ARG A 612 15.32 5.57 -24.76
C ARG A 612 15.88 6.97 -24.52
N GLU A 613 15.03 8.00 -24.53
CA GLU A 613 15.43 9.38 -24.22
C GLU A 613 15.90 9.51 -22.77
N ILE A 614 15.13 8.96 -21.79
CA ILE A 614 15.49 8.94 -20.37
C ILE A 614 16.86 8.28 -20.19
N ARG A 615 17.06 7.09 -20.77
CA ARG A 615 18.33 6.39 -20.71
C ARG A 615 19.47 7.18 -21.34
N GLY A 616 19.26 7.77 -22.52
CA GLY A 616 20.24 8.61 -23.21
C GLY A 616 20.67 9.81 -22.37
N GLY A 617 19.74 10.44 -21.65
CA GLY A 617 20.02 11.49 -20.68
C GLY A 617 20.90 10.98 -19.54
N ALA A 618 20.56 9.85 -18.94
CA ALA A 618 21.32 9.23 -17.86
C ALA A 618 22.74 8.80 -18.30
N GLU A 619 22.90 8.23 -19.49
CA GLU A 619 24.22 7.90 -20.06
C GLU A 619 25.07 9.16 -20.30
N GLY A 620 24.44 10.30 -20.60
CA GLY A 620 25.11 11.60 -20.72
C GLY A 620 25.68 12.10 -19.39
N VAL A 621 24.99 11.85 -18.29
CA VAL A 621 25.46 12.19 -16.93
C VAL A 621 26.69 11.37 -16.52
N VAL A 622 26.74 10.11 -16.93
CA VAL A 622 27.83 9.18 -16.56
C VAL A 622 29.10 9.42 -17.41
N ARG A 623 29.01 10.01 -18.59
CA ARG A 623 30.13 10.36 -19.48
C ARG A 623 30.80 11.67 -19.09
#